data_0ba7e016e4f436543fa8d3a91aa16dca
#
_entry.id   0ba7e016e4f436543fa8d3a91aa16dca
#
_cell.length_a   1.000
_cell.length_b   1.000
_cell.length_c   1.000
_cell.angle_alpha   90.00
_cell.angle_beta   90.00
_cell.angle_gamma   90.00
#
_symmetry.space_group_name_H-M   'P 1'
#
loop_
_entity.id
_entity.type
_entity.pdbx_description
1 polymer ?
#
loop_
_entity_poly.entity_id
_entity_poly.type
_entity_poly.pdbx_seq_one_letter_code
_entity_poly.pdbx_strand_id
1 'polypeptide(L)'
;MARECQQRSIKLLSVYGSTESSPHAVVNLDNSLSRFMHTDGYAAAGVEIKVVDDARKTLPPGCEGEEASRGPNVFMGYFDEPELTARALDEEGWYYSGDLCRMDEAGYIKITGRKKDIIVRGGENISSREVEDILLQHPKIHDACVVAMPDERLGERSCAYVVLKAPHHSLSLEEMAAFLAVNGSQNINILNISW
;
A
#
# COMPACT_ATOMS: atom_id res chain seq x y z
N MET A 1 -16.70 -3.37 5.93
CA MET A 1 -17.32 -2.95 4.65
C MET A 1 -17.51 -4.13 3.67
N ALA A 2 -16.49 -4.80 3.09
CA ALA A 2 -16.66 -5.84 2.06
C ALA A 2 -17.57 -7.01 2.50
N ARG A 3 -17.37 -7.57 3.71
CA ARG A 3 -18.23 -8.62 4.27
C ARG A 3 -19.68 -8.16 4.48
N GLU A 4 -19.87 -6.92 4.87
CA GLU A 4 -21.20 -6.33 5.10
C GLU A 4 -21.95 -6.12 3.79
N CYS A 5 -21.27 -5.64 2.75
CA CYS A 5 -21.81 -5.55 1.41
C CYS A 5 -22.23 -6.93 0.87
N GLN A 6 -21.41 -7.95 1.11
CA GLN A 6 -21.74 -9.34 0.74
C GLN A 6 -23.03 -9.82 1.43
N GLN A 7 -23.18 -9.59 2.74
CA GLN A 7 -24.40 -9.95 3.48
C GLN A 7 -25.65 -9.26 2.91
N ARG A 8 -25.48 -8.09 2.31
CA ARG A 8 -26.56 -7.33 1.67
C ARG A 8 -26.69 -7.59 0.17
N SER A 9 -25.99 -8.59 -0.38
CA SER A 9 -25.95 -8.90 -1.82
C SER A 9 -25.49 -7.71 -2.70
N ILE A 10 -24.70 -6.80 -2.13
CA ILE A 10 -24.12 -5.67 -2.85
C ILE A 10 -22.79 -6.15 -3.44
N LYS A 11 -22.64 -6.05 -4.77
CA LYS A 11 -21.38 -6.33 -5.45
C LYS A 11 -20.49 -5.09 -5.35
N LEU A 12 -19.33 -5.24 -4.72
CA LEU A 12 -18.28 -4.25 -4.73
C LEU A 12 -17.24 -4.58 -5.81
N LEU A 13 -16.67 -3.57 -6.43
CA LEU A 13 -15.52 -3.71 -7.33
C LEU A 13 -14.36 -2.92 -6.73
N SER A 14 -13.20 -3.57 -6.64
CA SER A 14 -11.96 -2.86 -6.36
C SER A 14 -11.40 -2.34 -7.68
N VAL A 15 -10.93 -1.11 -7.67
CA VAL A 15 -10.16 -0.51 -8.75
C VAL A 15 -8.94 0.16 -8.17
N TYR A 16 -7.81 0.07 -8.88
CA TYR A 16 -6.58 0.78 -8.53
C TYR A 16 -6.16 1.67 -9.70
N GLY A 17 -5.61 2.83 -9.37
CA GLY A 17 -5.07 3.80 -10.30
C GLY A 17 -4.70 5.10 -9.62
N SER A 18 -4.12 6.01 -10.38
CA SER A 18 -3.70 7.34 -9.96
C SER A 18 -4.21 8.40 -10.93
N THR A 19 -3.96 9.66 -10.63
CA THR A 19 -4.26 10.77 -11.57
C THR A 19 -3.49 10.60 -12.86
N GLU A 20 -2.25 10.12 -12.79
CA GLU A 20 -1.33 9.94 -13.93
C GLU A 20 -1.69 8.75 -14.82
N SER A 21 -2.34 7.73 -14.27
CA SER A 21 -2.63 6.48 -15.01
C SER A 21 -4.11 6.12 -15.09
N SER A 22 -5.01 6.93 -14.50
CA SER A 22 -6.43 6.61 -14.37
C SER A 22 -6.66 5.24 -13.70
N PRO A 23 -7.86 4.80 -13.37
CA PRO A 23 -8.12 3.43 -12.93
C PRO A 23 -7.70 2.43 -14.01
N HIS A 24 -6.72 1.58 -13.71
CA HIS A 24 -6.10 0.67 -14.69
C HIS A 24 -5.95 -0.78 -14.20
N ALA A 25 -6.10 -1.03 -12.91
CA ALA A 25 -6.30 -2.38 -12.40
C ALA A 25 -7.73 -2.51 -11.88
N VAL A 26 -8.39 -3.59 -12.25
CA VAL A 26 -9.82 -3.80 -11.97
C VAL A 26 -10.07 -5.23 -11.52
N VAL A 27 -11.03 -5.42 -10.61
CA VAL A 27 -11.58 -6.73 -10.29
C VAL A 27 -12.89 -6.91 -11.08
N ASN A 28 -12.99 -7.97 -11.87
CA ASN A 28 -14.19 -8.26 -12.65
C ASN A 28 -15.31 -8.81 -11.74
N LEU A 29 -16.58 -8.54 -12.11
CA LEU A 29 -17.77 -9.06 -11.44
C LEU A 29 -17.87 -10.60 -11.42
N ASP A 30 -17.22 -11.27 -12.36
CA ASP A 30 -17.20 -12.73 -12.48
C ASP A 30 -16.11 -13.39 -11.63
N ASN A 31 -15.26 -12.60 -10.98
CA ASN A 31 -14.23 -13.10 -10.11
C ASN A 31 -14.78 -13.62 -8.78
N SER A 32 -14.13 -14.62 -8.23
CA SER A 32 -14.48 -15.14 -6.91
C SER A 32 -14.37 -14.04 -5.84
N LEU A 33 -15.21 -14.13 -4.81
CA LEU A 33 -15.16 -13.23 -3.66
C LEU A 33 -13.77 -13.16 -3.03
N SER A 34 -13.02 -14.27 -3.03
CA SER A 34 -11.64 -14.33 -2.54
C SER A 34 -10.73 -13.37 -3.31
N ARG A 35 -10.79 -13.34 -4.63
CA ARG A 35 -10.02 -12.40 -5.47
C ARG A 35 -10.35 -10.95 -5.12
N PHE A 36 -11.64 -10.65 -5.00
CA PHE A 36 -12.12 -9.33 -4.62
C PHE A 36 -11.59 -8.85 -3.26
N MET A 37 -11.51 -9.76 -2.28
CA MET A 37 -11.10 -9.39 -0.92
C MET A 37 -9.58 -9.28 -0.72
N HIS A 38 -8.78 -9.92 -1.59
CA HIS A 38 -7.34 -10.07 -1.38
C HIS A 38 -6.47 -9.44 -2.48
N THR A 39 -7.09 -8.88 -3.53
CA THR A 39 -6.37 -8.21 -4.62
C THR A 39 -6.97 -6.84 -4.94
N ASP A 40 -6.21 -6.00 -5.60
CA ASP A 40 -6.66 -4.69 -6.08
C ASP A 40 -6.98 -4.72 -7.59
N GLY A 41 -6.95 -5.92 -8.19
CA GLY A 41 -7.35 -6.18 -9.56
C GLY A 41 -6.22 -6.69 -10.45
N TYR A 42 -6.53 -6.82 -11.74
CA TYR A 42 -5.60 -7.14 -12.82
C TYR A 42 -5.68 -6.06 -13.90
N ALA A 43 -4.70 -6.01 -14.79
CA ALA A 43 -4.63 -4.99 -15.83
C ALA A 43 -5.94 -4.91 -16.65
N ALA A 44 -6.48 -3.72 -16.80
CA ALA A 44 -7.61 -3.44 -17.67
C ALA A 44 -7.25 -3.70 -19.14
N ALA A 45 -8.25 -3.88 -20.00
CA ALA A 45 -8.01 -4.13 -21.42
C ALA A 45 -7.18 -3.02 -22.08
N GLY A 46 -6.10 -3.40 -22.74
CA GLY A 46 -5.15 -2.47 -23.38
C GLY A 46 -4.13 -1.85 -22.45
N VAL A 47 -4.10 -2.24 -21.18
CA VAL A 47 -3.10 -1.83 -20.20
C VAL A 47 -2.17 -2.99 -19.89
N GLU A 48 -0.89 -2.69 -19.69
CA GLU A 48 0.12 -3.60 -19.17
C GLU A 48 0.52 -3.16 -17.78
N ILE A 49 0.73 -4.12 -16.87
CA ILE A 49 1.26 -3.88 -15.51
C ILE A 49 2.43 -4.81 -15.28
N LYS A 50 3.49 -4.30 -14.67
CA LYS A 50 4.63 -5.07 -14.16
C LYS A 50 5.02 -4.59 -12.77
N VAL A 51 5.72 -5.45 -12.02
CA VAL A 51 6.35 -5.11 -10.75
C VAL A 51 7.85 -5.04 -10.98
N VAL A 52 8.50 -3.99 -10.49
CA VAL A 52 9.92 -3.74 -10.75
C VAL A 52 10.70 -3.47 -9.47
N ASP A 53 12.01 -3.75 -9.52
CA ASP A 53 12.97 -3.34 -8.49
C ASP A 53 13.40 -1.87 -8.65
N ASP A 54 14.29 -1.39 -7.78
CA ASP A 54 14.82 -0.02 -7.83
C ASP A 54 15.64 0.29 -9.08
N ALA A 55 16.14 -0.74 -9.78
CA ALA A 55 16.80 -0.63 -11.08
C ALA A 55 15.81 -0.72 -12.27
N ARG A 56 14.50 -0.69 -12.00
CA ARG A 56 13.40 -0.84 -12.97
C ARG A 56 13.39 -2.18 -13.71
N LYS A 57 14.05 -3.19 -13.17
CA LYS A 57 14.02 -4.55 -13.69
C LYS A 57 12.78 -5.29 -13.20
N THR A 58 12.07 -5.94 -14.12
CA THR A 58 10.88 -6.74 -13.79
C THR A 58 11.18 -7.86 -12.81
N LEU A 59 10.40 -7.95 -11.75
CA LEU A 59 10.46 -8.97 -10.72
C LEU A 59 9.55 -10.16 -11.05
N PRO A 60 9.88 -11.37 -10.58
CA PRO A 60 9.01 -12.53 -10.72
C PRO A 60 7.75 -12.39 -9.87
N PRO A 61 6.66 -13.14 -10.20
CA PRO A 61 5.44 -13.17 -9.40
C PRO A 61 5.71 -13.48 -7.92
N GLY A 62 4.95 -12.84 -7.03
CA GLY A 62 5.07 -12.95 -5.58
C GLY A 62 6.11 -12.04 -4.94
N CYS A 63 7.05 -11.48 -5.69
CA CYS A 63 8.00 -10.49 -5.19
C CYS A 63 7.34 -9.11 -5.06
N GLU A 64 7.76 -8.37 -4.02
CA GLU A 64 7.33 -7.00 -3.82
C GLU A 64 8.26 -6.04 -4.56
N GLY A 65 7.68 -5.05 -5.22
CA GLY A 65 8.39 -3.99 -5.91
C GLY A 65 7.45 -2.86 -6.32
N GLU A 66 7.98 -1.90 -7.07
CA GLU A 66 7.20 -0.78 -7.56
C GLU A 66 6.25 -1.19 -8.68
N GLU A 67 5.00 -0.76 -8.60
CA GLU A 67 4.04 -0.90 -9.68
C GLU A 67 4.44 0.00 -10.85
N ALA A 68 4.52 -0.57 -12.05
CA ALA A 68 4.66 0.17 -13.28
C ALA A 68 3.60 -0.24 -14.28
N SER A 69 2.96 0.74 -14.90
CA SER A 69 1.89 0.51 -15.89
C SER A 69 2.17 1.22 -17.21
N ARG A 70 1.65 0.65 -18.30
CA ARG A 70 1.75 1.19 -19.64
C ARG A 70 0.44 0.98 -20.39
N GLY A 71 -0.01 2.01 -21.10
CA GLY A 71 -1.23 1.92 -21.90
C GLY A 71 -1.77 3.30 -22.30
N PRO A 72 -2.91 3.32 -23.00
CA PRO A 72 -3.53 4.57 -23.46
C PRO A 72 -4.11 5.44 -22.33
N ASN A 73 -4.16 4.90 -21.13
CA ASN A 73 -4.63 5.58 -19.92
C ASN A 73 -3.54 6.42 -19.22
N VAL A 74 -2.27 6.19 -19.58
CA VAL A 74 -1.13 6.91 -18.98
C VAL A 74 -1.06 8.34 -19.50
N PHE A 75 -0.83 9.30 -18.61
CA PHE A 75 -0.69 10.72 -18.92
C PHE A 75 0.51 10.99 -19.85
N MET A 76 0.53 12.16 -20.49
CA MET A 76 1.65 12.56 -21.36
C MET A 76 2.81 13.21 -20.58
N GLY A 77 2.58 13.60 -19.32
CA GLY A 77 3.57 14.22 -18.47
C GLY A 77 2.99 15.33 -17.59
N TYR A 78 3.82 15.85 -16.70
CA TYR A 78 3.50 16.99 -15.85
C TYR A 78 3.70 18.29 -16.63
N PHE A 79 2.76 19.21 -16.50
CA PHE A 79 2.79 20.49 -17.23
C PHE A 79 3.98 21.34 -16.76
N ASP A 80 4.81 21.74 -17.71
CA ASP A 80 6.04 22.55 -17.51
C ASP A 80 7.06 21.94 -16.52
N GLU A 81 7.03 20.59 -16.34
CA GLU A 81 7.88 19.85 -15.41
C GLU A 81 8.54 18.64 -16.11
N PRO A 82 9.45 18.89 -17.08
CA PRO A 82 10.03 17.80 -17.87
C PRO A 82 10.89 16.84 -17.05
N GLU A 83 11.57 17.33 -15.99
CA GLU A 83 12.38 16.48 -15.13
C GLU A 83 11.52 15.55 -14.25
N LEU A 84 10.40 16.04 -13.72
CA LEU A 84 9.45 15.21 -12.99
C LEU A 84 8.81 14.17 -13.91
N THR A 85 8.48 14.58 -15.13
CA THR A 85 7.95 13.68 -16.14
C THR A 85 8.94 12.56 -16.45
N ALA A 86 10.20 12.85 -16.70
CA ALA A 86 11.24 11.85 -16.99
C ALA A 86 11.53 10.91 -15.81
N ARG A 87 11.27 11.34 -14.58
CA ARG A 87 11.38 10.45 -13.40
C ARG A 87 10.22 9.48 -13.32
N ALA A 88 9.01 9.90 -13.69
CA ALA A 88 7.79 9.13 -13.58
C ALA A 88 7.49 8.27 -14.82
N LEU A 89 7.91 8.71 -16.00
CA LEU A 89 7.60 8.09 -17.29
C LEU A 89 8.88 7.85 -18.06
N ASP A 90 9.11 6.63 -18.51
CA ASP A 90 10.28 6.30 -19.34
C ASP A 90 9.99 6.41 -20.85
N GLU A 91 11.05 6.26 -21.67
CA GLU A 91 10.96 6.36 -23.12
C GLU A 91 10.14 5.22 -23.76
N GLU A 92 9.92 4.11 -23.06
CA GLU A 92 9.08 3.00 -23.50
C GLU A 92 7.60 3.19 -23.15
N GLY A 93 7.27 4.29 -22.45
CA GLY A 93 5.92 4.63 -22.02
C GLY A 93 5.47 3.95 -20.71
N TRP A 94 6.41 3.42 -19.93
CA TRP A 94 6.12 2.91 -18.60
C TRP A 94 6.06 4.05 -17.60
N TYR A 95 4.92 4.15 -16.94
CA TYR A 95 4.70 5.01 -15.78
C TYR A 95 5.03 4.25 -14.49
N TYR A 96 5.86 4.84 -13.64
CA TYR A 96 6.27 4.33 -12.34
C TYR A 96 5.50 5.06 -11.26
N SER A 97 4.61 4.34 -10.58
CA SER A 97 3.58 4.95 -9.70
C SER A 97 4.11 5.42 -8.34
N GLY A 98 5.27 4.90 -7.92
CA GLY A 98 5.77 5.05 -6.54
C GLY A 98 5.00 4.21 -5.53
N ASP A 99 4.02 3.42 -5.95
CA ASP A 99 3.30 2.48 -5.10
C ASP A 99 3.98 1.12 -5.12
N LEU A 100 4.07 0.46 -3.96
CA LEU A 100 4.57 -0.90 -3.85
C LEU A 100 3.43 -1.89 -4.01
N CYS A 101 3.71 -2.97 -4.72
CA CYS A 101 2.75 -4.04 -4.92
C CYS A 101 3.40 -5.41 -5.05
N ARG A 102 2.59 -6.46 -4.97
CA ARG A 102 2.92 -7.82 -5.38
C ARG A 102 1.97 -8.24 -6.48
N MET A 103 2.47 -8.96 -7.46
CA MET A 103 1.66 -9.55 -8.54
C MET A 103 1.68 -11.07 -8.39
N ASP A 104 0.54 -11.72 -8.49
CA ASP A 104 0.47 -13.18 -8.51
C ASP A 104 0.69 -13.74 -9.92
N GLU A 105 0.81 -15.08 -10.04
CA GLU A 105 0.99 -15.78 -11.32
C GLU A 105 -0.15 -15.56 -12.33
N ALA A 106 -1.33 -15.17 -11.86
CA ALA A 106 -2.50 -14.88 -12.68
C ALA A 106 -2.58 -13.38 -13.08
N GLY A 107 -1.59 -12.56 -12.68
CA GLY A 107 -1.51 -11.14 -13.03
C GLY A 107 -2.36 -10.22 -12.13
N TYR A 108 -2.88 -10.73 -11.00
CA TYR A 108 -3.56 -9.88 -10.02
C TYR A 108 -2.54 -9.18 -9.13
N ILE A 109 -2.72 -7.88 -8.93
CA ILE A 109 -1.88 -7.08 -8.06
C ILE A 109 -2.52 -6.89 -6.68
N LYS A 110 -1.66 -6.72 -5.68
CA LYS A 110 -2.02 -6.26 -4.34
C LYS A 110 -1.09 -5.13 -3.95
N ILE A 111 -1.65 -3.94 -3.76
CA ILE A 111 -0.91 -2.77 -3.29
C ILE A 111 -0.56 -2.97 -1.82
N THR A 112 0.72 -2.84 -1.50
CA THR A 112 1.28 -3.09 -0.16
C THR A 112 1.75 -1.82 0.53
N GLY A 113 1.89 -0.72 -0.20
CA GLY A 113 2.30 0.56 0.38
C GLY A 113 2.76 1.56 -0.67
N ARG A 114 3.52 2.56 -0.23
CA ARG A 114 4.19 3.54 -1.10
C ARG A 114 5.68 3.58 -0.81
N LYS A 115 6.50 3.72 -1.85
CA LYS A 115 7.97 3.84 -1.71
C LYS A 115 8.38 4.98 -0.75
N LYS A 116 7.72 6.13 -0.87
CA LYS A 116 7.99 7.31 -0.04
C LYS A 116 7.54 7.17 1.42
N ASP A 117 6.66 6.21 1.72
CA ASP A 117 6.10 5.99 3.05
C ASP A 117 6.74 4.77 3.72
N ILE A 118 7.79 4.20 3.13
CA ILE A 118 8.61 3.17 3.75
C ILE A 118 9.48 3.83 4.81
N ILE A 119 9.44 3.28 6.00
CA ILE A 119 10.26 3.70 7.15
C ILE A 119 11.53 2.83 7.18
N VAL A 120 12.69 3.46 7.04
CA VAL A 120 13.98 2.75 7.01
C VAL A 120 14.59 2.73 8.39
N ARG A 121 14.33 1.67 9.16
CA ARG A 121 14.79 1.52 10.53
C ARG A 121 15.99 0.58 10.63
N GLY A 122 17.18 1.12 10.83
CA GLY A 122 18.39 0.30 10.99
C GLY A 122 18.71 -0.59 9.78
N GLY A 123 18.28 -0.19 8.58
CA GLY A 123 18.43 -0.97 7.34
C GLY A 123 17.24 -1.90 7.03
N GLU A 124 16.24 -1.98 7.90
CA GLU A 124 14.99 -2.70 7.64
C GLU A 124 13.94 -1.76 7.06
N ASN A 125 13.26 -2.20 6.00
CA ASN A 125 12.16 -1.48 5.39
C ASN A 125 10.84 -1.87 6.07
N ILE A 126 10.15 -0.90 6.64
CA ILE A 126 8.85 -1.07 7.31
C ILE A 126 7.79 -0.33 6.50
N SER A 127 6.78 -1.04 6.02
CA SER A 127 5.63 -0.43 5.38
C SER A 127 4.73 0.22 6.45
N SER A 128 4.58 1.54 6.42
CA SER A 128 3.66 2.25 7.32
C SER A 128 2.24 1.71 7.17
N ARG A 129 1.82 1.41 5.95
CA ARG A 129 0.50 0.84 5.64
C ARG A 129 0.26 -0.52 6.29
N GLU A 130 1.25 -1.42 6.27
CA GLU A 130 1.13 -2.73 6.93
C GLU A 130 0.91 -2.58 8.43
N VAL A 131 1.63 -1.64 9.06
CA VAL A 131 1.47 -1.34 10.48
C VAL A 131 0.10 -0.76 10.78
N GLU A 132 -0.37 0.18 9.98
CA GLU A 132 -1.69 0.80 10.09
C GLU A 132 -2.80 -0.26 9.97
N ASP A 133 -2.72 -1.14 8.97
CA ASP A 133 -3.70 -2.21 8.74
C ASP A 133 -3.78 -3.19 9.93
N ILE A 134 -2.68 -3.44 10.63
CA ILE A 134 -2.67 -4.23 11.86
C ILE A 134 -3.28 -3.43 13.02
N LEU A 135 -2.88 -2.17 13.20
CA LEU A 135 -3.40 -1.31 14.27
C LEU A 135 -4.91 -1.11 14.17
N LEU A 136 -5.46 -0.97 12.98
CA LEU A 136 -6.90 -0.83 12.74
C LEU A 136 -7.71 -2.07 13.15
N GLN A 137 -7.07 -3.23 13.34
CA GLN A 137 -7.72 -4.43 13.89
C GLN A 137 -7.82 -4.40 15.42
N HIS A 138 -7.11 -3.49 16.09
CA HIS A 138 -7.15 -3.37 17.54
C HIS A 138 -8.55 -2.89 18.02
N PRO A 139 -9.13 -3.54 19.06
CA PRO A 139 -10.50 -3.26 19.48
C PRO A 139 -10.72 -1.80 19.93
N LYS A 140 -9.69 -1.14 20.44
CA LYS A 140 -9.75 0.25 20.93
C LYS A 140 -9.44 1.30 19.86
N ILE A 141 -8.85 0.94 18.71
CA ILE A 141 -8.39 1.91 17.69
C ILE A 141 -9.49 2.10 16.63
N HIS A 142 -9.86 3.35 16.41
CA HIS A 142 -10.78 3.77 15.36
C HIS A 142 -10.04 4.10 14.07
N ASP A 143 -8.92 4.82 14.18
CA ASP A 143 -8.08 5.23 13.07
C ASP A 143 -6.61 5.27 13.48
N ALA A 144 -5.70 5.06 12.53
CA ALA A 144 -4.27 5.03 12.76
C ALA A 144 -3.51 5.60 11.55
N CYS A 145 -2.47 6.38 11.83
CA CYS A 145 -1.50 6.87 10.85
C CYS A 145 -0.08 6.60 11.37
N VAL A 146 0.77 6.01 10.56
CA VAL A 146 2.14 5.68 10.92
C VAL A 146 3.10 6.43 10.01
N VAL A 147 4.04 7.15 10.59
CA VAL A 147 5.02 7.96 9.87
C VAL A 147 6.43 7.68 10.35
N ALA A 148 7.42 7.97 9.49
CA ALA A 148 8.81 8.00 9.88
C ALA A 148 9.09 9.15 10.85
N MET A 149 9.87 8.88 11.90
CA MET A 149 10.43 9.87 12.81
C MET A 149 11.94 9.69 12.85
N PRO A 150 12.75 10.77 12.74
CA PRO A 150 14.19 10.68 12.79
C PRO A 150 14.69 10.02 14.09
N ASP A 151 15.72 9.18 13.98
CA ASP A 151 16.40 8.52 15.08
C ASP A 151 17.92 8.54 14.87
N GLU A 152 18.68 9.03 15.85
CA GLU A 152 20.13 9.18 15.75
C GLU A 152 20.88 7.84 15.54
N ARG A 153 20.34 6.74 16.05
CA ARG A 153 20.98 5.42 16.00
C ARG A 153 20.49 4.55 14.83
N LEU A 154 19.19 4.64 14.51
CA LEU A 154 18.55 3.75 13.57
C LEU A 154 18.22 4.43 12.23
N GLY A 155 18.51 5.73 12.10
CA GLY A 155 18.08 6.56 10.97
C GLY A 155 16.66 7.01 11.16
N GLU A 156 15.71 6.06 11.14
CA GLU A 156 14.29 6.34 11.36
C GLU A 156 13.67 5.38 12.38
N ARG A 157 12.50 5.78 12.89
CA ARG A 157 11.59 4.98 13.73
C ARG A 157 10.18 5.18 13.28
N SER A 158 9.33 4.19 13.55
CA SER A 158 7.89 4.30 13.36
C SER A 158 7.26 5.12 14.48
N CYS A 159 6.47 6.13 14.13
CA CYS A 159 5.63 6.89 15.05
C CYS A 159 4.17 6.72 14.64
N ALA A 160 3.34 6.19 15.56
CA ALA A 160 1.93 5.98 15.31
C ALA A 160 1.09 7.09 15.98
N TYR A 161 0.21 7.69 15.19
CA TYR A 161 -0.87 8.54 15.65
C TYR A 161 -2.15 7.72 15.61
N VAL A 162 -2.89 7.66 16.74
CA VAL A 162 -4.08 6.81 16.83
C VAL A 162 -5.29 7.60 17.34
N VAL A 163 -6.46 7.30 16.78
CA VAL A 163 -7.74 7.77 17.27
C VAL A 163 -8.44 6.61 17.97
N LEU A 164 -8.86 6.78 19.21
CA LEU A 164 -9.51 5.73 19.97
C LEU A 164 -11.02 5.70 19.71
N LYS A 165 -11.59 4.49 19.73
CA LYS A 165 -13.04 4.28 19.76
C LYS A 165 -13.61 4.66 21.13
N ALA A 166 -14.73 5.39 21.16
CA ALA A 166 -15.48 5.58 22.41
C ALA A 166 -15.96 4.20 22.95
N PRO A 167 -15.98 3.95 24.26
CA PRO A 167 -15.66 4.87 25.36
C PRO A 167 -14.21 4.84 25.85
N HIS A 168 -13.26 4.30 25.05
CA HIS A 168 -11.85 4.17 25.46
C HIS A 168 -11.18 5.54 25.48
N HIS A 169 -10.42 5.82 26.55
CA HIS A 169 -9.73 7.09 26.75
C HIS A 169 -8.20 6.94 26.85
N SER A 170 -7.69 5.70 26.79
CA SER A 170 -6.25 5.44 26.85
C SER A 170 -5.89 4.12 26.17
N LEU A 171 -4.70 4.11 25.57
CA LEU A 171 -4.01 2.94 25.03
C LEU A 171 -2.54 3.12 25.38
N SER A 172 -1.94 2.16 26.09
CA SER A 172 -0.52 2.27 26.41
C SER A 172 0.35 1.77 25.25
N LEU A 173 1.61 2.22 25.25
CA LEU A 173 2.58 1.77 24.26
C LEU A 173 2.84 0.26 24.36
N GLU A 174 2.87 -0.27 25.60
CA GLU A 174 3.07 -1.69 25.87
C GLU A 174 1.90 -2.53 25.30
N GLU A 175 0.67 -2.07 25.49
CA GLU A 175 -0.54 -2.74 24.97
C GLU A 175 -0.50 -2.77 23.43
N MET A 176 -0.14 -1.66 22.80
CA MET A 176 -0.04 -1.55 21.36
C MET A 176 1.11 -2.42 20.81
N ALA A 177 2.28 -2.39 21.42
CA ALA A 177 3.44 -3.20 21.04
C ALA A 177 3.14 -4.72 21.17
N ALA A 178 2.48 -5.13 22.25
CA ALA A 178 2.07 -6.51 22.46
C ALA A 178 1.06 -6.96 21.39
N PHE A 179 0.12 -6.11 21.01
CA PHE A 179 -0.84 -6.40 19.95
C PHE A 179 -0.15 -6.59 18.59
N LEU A 180 0.76 -5.72 18.23
CA LEU A 180 1.54 -5.81 16.99
C LEU A 180 2.40 -7.08 16.94
N ALA A 181 3.09 -7.42 18.03
CA ALA A 181 3.91 -8.62 18.12
C ALA A 181 3.11 -9.92 17.91
N VAL A 182 1.87 -9.98 18.38
CA VAL A 182 0.98 -11.14 18.22
C VAL A 182 0.41 -11.24 16.80
N ASN A 183 0.16 -10.10 16.13
CA ASN A 183 -0.56 -10.05 14.85
C ASN A 183 0.34 -9.96 13.61
N GLY A 184 1.63 -10.25 13.73
CA GLY A 184 2.47 -10.52 12.56
C GLY A 184 3.61 -9.55 12.32
N SER A 185 3.89 -8.64 13.22
CA SER A 185 4.98 -7.71 13.04
C SER A 185 6.00 -7.77 14.18
N GLN A 186 6.92 -8.72 14.07
CA GLN A 186 7.96 -8.92 15.10
C GLN A 186 9.00 -7.78 15.17
N ASN A 187 9.08 -6.93 14.14
CA ASN A 187 10.09 -5.89 14.03
C ASN A 187 9.57 -4.46 14.20
N ILE A 188 8.31 -4.26 14.53
CA ILE A 188 7.74 -2.93 14.72
C ILE A 188 7.87 -2.49 16.17
N ASN A 189 8.96 -1.78 16.49
CA ASN A 189 9.04 -0.98 17.70
C ASN A 189 8.46 0.42 17.43
N ILE A 190 7.18 0.59 17.72
CA ILE A 190 6.55 1.91 17.78
C ILE A 190 6.96 2.59 19.07
N LEU A 191 7.45 3.81 19.00
CA LEU A 191 8.04 4.51 20.14
C LEU A 191 7.26 5.74 20.60
N ASN A 192 6.21 6.12 19.90
CA ASN A 192 5.43 7.28 20.31
C ASN A 192 3.94 7.11 19.96
N ILE A 193 3.06 7.50 20.90
CA ILE A 193 1.63 7.61 20.69
C ILE A 193 1.31 9.08 20.88
N SER A 194 0.72 9.71 19.87
CA SER A 194 0.13 11.03 19.98
C SER A 194 -1.39 10.92 19.81
N TRP A 195 -2.14 11.64 20.65
CA TRP A 195 -3.61 11.70 20.66
C TRP A 195 -4.09 12.90 19.85
#